data_ac502ea2af4ca7583488beecafea4c9c
#
_entry.id   ac502ea2af4ca7583488beecafea4c9c
#
_cell.length_a   1.000
_cell.length_b   1.000
_cell.length_c   1.000
_cell.angle_alpha   90.00
_cell.angle_beta   90.00
_cell.angle_gamma   90.00
#
_symmetry.space_group_name_H-M   'P 1'
#
loop_
_entity.id
_entity.type
_entity.pdbx_description
1 polymer ?
#
loop_
_entity_poly.entity_id
_entity_poly.type
_entity_poly.pdbx_seq_one_letter_code
_entity_poly.pdbx_strand_id
1 'polypeptide(L)'
;FRRTHPKVSLAVRTGHSEEVLELVLRDQVQVGLGRALHHPQVEAIPLYEDELVLVVDPEHPLAAGGAVDPGRLADIQLILFDRTSSYHRLTSEFFEQVGAVPRGVMELDNIDAAKKMVEQGLGVALLPHTAVAAELEEKRLHAVTLTDAPAPKRRIVVYRRREAGPPSGALQAFMNCLSDLRPKLQRDAHLATA
;
A
#
# COMPACT_ATOMS: atom_id res chain seq x y z
N PHE A 1 4.68 -19.50 5.80
CA PHE A 1 3.64 -20.49 6.13
C PHE A 1 3.91 -21.84 5.47
N ARG A 2 4.14 -21.96 4.15
CA ARG A 2 4.40 -23.25 3.46
C ARG A 2 5.59 -24.02 4.03
N ARG A 3 6.64 -23.35 4.52
CA ARG A 3 7.82 -24.02 5.11
C ARG A 3 7.48 -24.72 6.42
N THR A 4 6.56 -24.16 7.20
CA THR A 4 6.14 -24.70 8.51
C THR A 4 4.94 -25.63 8.41
N HIS A 5 4.13 -25.50 7.34
CA HIS A 5 2.92 -26.28 7.11
C HIS A 5 2.90 -26.88 5.70
N PRO A 6 3.85 -27.80 5.36
CA PRO A 6 4.04 -28.30 3.99
C PRO A 6 2.87 -29.14 3.47
N LYS A 7 2.03 -29.67 4.37
CA LYS A 7 0.84 -30.47 4.01
C LYS A 7 -0.39 -29.61 3.67
N VAL A 8 -0.34 -28.30 3.90
CA VAL A 8 -1.46 -27.41 3.58
C VAL A 8 -1.30 -26.91 2.15
N SER A 9 -2.32 -27.15 1.32
CA SER A 9 -2.40 -26.58 -0.02
C SER A 9 -2.83 -25.12 0.08
N LEU A 10 -2.11 -24.23 -0.64
CA LEU A 10 -2.43 -22.82 -0.76
C LEU A 10 -2.75 -22.48 -2.21
N ALA A 11 -3.92 -21.89 -2.44
CA ALA A 11 -4.26 -21.21 -3.67
C ALA A 11 -4.26 -19.69 -3.42
N VAL A 12 -3.54 -18.93 -4.23
CA VAL A 12 -3.49 -17.46 -4.12
C VAL A 12 -4.18 -16.86 -5.32
N ARG A 13 -5.04 -15.87 -5.08
CA ARG A 13 -5.66 -15.02 -6.09
C ARG A 13 -5.33 -13.58 -5.79
N THR A 14 -5.08 -12.80 -6.82
CA THR A 14 -4.77 -11.36 -6.72
C THR A 14 -5.87 -10.55 -7.39
N GLY A 15 -6.08 -9.33 -6.90
CA GLY A 15 -7.07 -8.38 -7.42
C GLY A 15 -7.10 -7.12 -6.59
N HIS A 16 -7.91 -6.14 -6.99
CA HIS A 16 -8.17 -4.96 -6.17
C HIS A 16 -8.91 -5.32 -4.88
N SER A 17 -8.84 -4.47 -3.86
CA SER A 17 -9.40 -4.77 -2.53
C SER A 17 -10.89 -5.09 -2.57
N GLU A 18 -11.63 -4.46 -3.45
CA GLU A 18 -13.05 -4.69 -3.70
C GLU A 18 -13.30 -6.10 -4.28
N GLU A 19 -12.49 -6.52 -5.25
CA GLU A 19 -12.55 -7.86 -5.84
C GLU A 19 -12.19 -8.93 -4.81
N VAL A 20 -11.14 -8.68 -4.00
CA VAL A 20 -10.75 -9.58 -2.91
C VAL A 20 -11.88 -9.73 -1.89
N LEU A 21 -12.57 -8.64 -1.54
CA LEU A 21 -13.74 -8.66 -0.68
C LEU A 21 -14.86 -9.52 -1.27
N GLU A 22 -15.15 -9.37 -2.56
CA GLU A 22 -16.13 -10.19 -3.28
C GLU A 22 -15.76 -11.69 -3.29
N LEU A 23 -14.48 -12.03 -3.48
CA LEU A 23 -14.02 -13.41 -3.40
C LEU A 23 -14.30 -14.04 -2.03
N VAL A 24 -14.11 -13.26 -0.95
CA VAL A 24 -14.44 -13.69 0.43
C VAL A 24 -15.95 -13.84 0.61
N LEU A 25 -16.75 -12.88 0.13
CA LEU A 25 -18.21 -12.92 0.23
C LEU A 25 -18.83 -14.14 -0.47
N ARG A 26 -18.24 -14.53 -1.62
CA ARG A 26 -18.70 -15.69 -2.43
C ARG A 26 -18.06 -17.02 -2.01
N ASP A 27 -17.36 -17.09 -0.87
CA ASP A 27 -16.64 -18.27 -0.40
C ASP A 27 -15.62 -18.85 -1.42
N GLN A 28 -15.14 -18.03 -2.36
CA GLN A 28 -14.13 -18.45 -3.33
C GLN A 28 -12.73 -18.47 -2.71
N VAL A 29 -12.53 -17.71 -1.63
CA VAL A 29 -11.36 -17.77 -0.75
C VAL A 29 -11.81 -17.70 0.72
N GLN A 30 -11.08 -18.34 1.61
CA GLN A 30 -11.37 -18.34 3.04
C GLN A 30 -10.92 -17.06 3.73
N VAL A 31 -9.88 -16.43 3.19
CA VAL A 31 -9.26 -15.21 3.73
C VAL A 31 -8.88 -14.29 2.59
N GLY A 32 -9.10 -13.00 2.76
CA GLY A 32 -8.60 -11.95 1.88
C GLY A 32 -7.68 -10.99 2.63
N LEU A 33 -6.72 -10.40 1.95
CA LEU A 33 -5.93 -9.29 2.45
C LEU A 33 -6.12 -8.10 1.53
N GLY A 34 -6.41 -6.93 2.11
CA GLY A 34 -6.65 -5.73 1.31
C GLY A 34 -6.82 -4.49 2.18
N ARG A 35 -7.13 -3.36 1.53
CA ARG A 35 -7.49 -2.12 2.20
C ARG A 35 -8.73 -2.31 3.07
N ALA A 36 -8.79 -1.65 4.23
CA ALA A 36 -9.96 -1.70 5.10
C ALA A 36 -11.23 -1.21 4.36
N LEU A 37 -12.11 -2.15 4.06
CA LEU A 37 -13.45 -1.93 3.52
C LEU A 37 -14.47 -2.42 4.54
N HIS A 38 -15.63 -1.77 4.59
CA HIS A 38 -16.71 -2.18 5.47
C HIS A 38 -17.76 -3.00 4.71
N HIS A 39 -18.10 -4.17 5.26
CA HIS A 39 -19.23 -4.98 4.79
C HIS A 39 -19.85 -5.74 5.97
N PRO A 40 -21.20 -5.77 6.11
CA PRO A 40 -21.85 -6.35 7.29
C PRO A 40 -21.54 -7.84 7.49
N GLN A 41 -21.36 -8.60 6.42
CA GLN A 41 -21.10 -10.05 6.45
C GLN A 41 -19.61 -10.38 6.60
N VAL A 42 -18.70 -9.39 6.61
CA VAL A 42 -17.26 -9.61 6.67
C VAL A 42 -16.68 -8.96 7.93
N GLU A 43 -15.84 -9.70 8.60
CA GLU A 43 -14.96 -9.20 9.64
C GLU A 43 -13.66 -8.70 8.99
N ALA A 44 -13.33 -7.43 9.22
CA ALA A 44 -12.07 -6.82 8.79
C ALA A 44 -11.13 -6.73 10.01
N ILE A 45 -10.19 -7.66 10.10
CA ILE A 45 -9.22 -7.76 11.20
C ILE A 45 -8.00 -6.91 10.86
N PRO A 46 -7.65 -5.86 11.65
CA PRO A 46 -6.49 -5.02 11.36
C PRO A 46 -5.20 -5.83 11.33
N LEU A 47 -4.39 -5.65 10.27
CA LEU A 47 -3.10 -6.29 10.12
C LEU A 47 -1.95 -5.30 10.32
N TYR A 48 -1.85 -4.27 9.50
CA TYR A 48 -0.90 -3.16 9.65
C TYR A 48 -1.41 -1.90 8.95
N GLU A 49 -0.73 -0.80 9.19
CA GLU A 49 -0.98 0.47 8.53
C GLU A 49 0.23 0.81 7.66
N ASP A 50 0.01 0.95 6.36
CA ASP A 50 1.04 1.24 5.36
C ASP A 50 1.04 2.74 5.05
N GLU A 51 2.20 3.37 5.14
CA GLU A 51 2.37 4.79 4.86
C GLU A 51 2.76 5.00 3.40
N LEU A 52 2.17 5.99 2.73
CA LEU A 52 2.64 6.41 1.43
C LEU A 52 3.80 7.39 1.60
N VAL A 53 4.90 7.11 0.93
CA VAL A 53 6.08 7.96 0.91
C VAL A 53 6.21 8.61 -0.47
N LEU A 54 6.61 9.89 -0.49
CA LEU A 54 6.97 10.55 -1.72
C LEU A 54 8.34 10.03 -2.17
N VAL A 55 8.40 9.40 -3.33
CA VAL A 55 9.63 8.86 -3.90
C VAL A 55 10.01 9.59 -5.18
N VAL A 56 11.31 9.79 -5.34
CA VAL A 56 11.92 10.46 -6.47
C VAL A 56 13.16 9.68 -6.94
N ASP A 57 13.60 9.95 -8.16
CA ASP A 57 14.94 9.56 -8.61
C ASP A 57 16.00 10.20 -7.68
N PRO A 58 17.08 9.49 -7.31
CA PRO A 58 18.14 10.04 -6.46
C PRO A 58 18.81 11.33 -7.02
N GLU A 59 18.79 11.55 -8.32
CA GLU A 59 19.33 12.76 -8.97
C GLU A 59 18.28 13.89 -9.09
N HIS A 60 17.02 13.63 -8.69
CA HIS A 60 15.95 14.63 -8.73
C HIS A 60 16.25 15.78 -7.77
N PRO A 61 15.95 17.06 -8.13
CA PRO A 61 16.22 18.23 -7.26
C PRO A 61 15.64 18.14 -5.86
N LEU A 62 14.50 17.45 -5.68
CA LEU A 62 13.88 17.23 -4.37
C LEU A 62 14.70 16.29 -3.47
N ALA A 63 15.50 15.38 -4.02
CA ALA A 63 16.34 14.49 -3.24
C ALA A 63 17.38 15.27 -2.43
N ALA A 64 17.97 16.31 -3.02
CA ALA A 64 18.96 17.15 -2.34
C ALA A 64 18.36 17.96 -1.17
N GLY A 65 17.07 18.31 -1.23
CA GLY A 65 16.37 19.07 -0.20
C GLY A 65 15.87 18.24 0.98
N GLY A 66 15.73 16.95 0.79
CA GLY A 66 15.23 16.01 1.80
C GLY A 66 13.76 16.21 2.25
N ALA A 67 13.19 17.39 2.02
CA ALA A 67 11.82 17.73 2.38
C ALA A 67 11.18 18.67 1.35
N VAL A 68 9.86 18.57 1.19
CA VAL A 68 9.08 19.41 0.26
C VAL A 68 7.72 19.80 0.86
N ASP A 69 7.33 21.05 0.64
CA ASP A 69 5.95 21.48 0.87
C ASP A 69 5.03 20.80 -0.18
N PRO A 70 3.95 20.11 0.26
CA PRO A 70 3.04 19.43 -0.64
C PRO A 70 2.44 20.34 -1.73
N GLY A 71 2.25 21.62 -1.46
CA GLY A 71 1.75 22.60 -2.45
C GLY A 71 2.65 22.70 -3.68
N ARG A 72 3.95 22.49 -3.51
CA ARG A 72 4.92 22.51 -4.64
C ARG A 72 4.78 21.31 -5.57
N LEU A 73 4.13 20.23 -5.13
CA LEU A 73 3.86 19.06 -5.98
C LEU A 73 2.91 19.38 -7.14
N ALA A 74 2.13 20.47 -7.03
CA ALA A 74 1.26 20.92 -8.11
C ALA A 74 2.00 21.21 -9.43
N ASP A 75 3.25 21.65 -9.36
CA ASP A 75 4.07 22.05 -10.51
C ASP A 75 5.08 20.96 -10.94
N ILE A 76 5.03 19.79 -10.32
CA ILE A 76 5.92 18.66 -10.60
C ILE A 76 5.15 17.58 -11.36
N GLN A 77 5.83 16.88 -12.28
CA GLN A 77 5.24 15.72 -12.94
C GLN A 77 4.98 14.60 -11.93
N LEU A 78 3.72 14.28 -11.70
CA LEU A 78 3.29 13.20 -10.81
C LEU A 78 2.97 11.92 -11.58
N ILE A 79 3.30 10.80 -10.98
CA ILE A 79 2.86 9.48 -11.38
C ILE A 79 1.84 9.02 -10.35
N LEU A 80 0.58 8.95 -10.75
CA LEU A 80 -0.55 8.60 -9.90
C LEU A 80 -1.21 7.31 -10.38
N PHE A 81 -2.06 6.75 -9.53
CA PHE A 81 -2.86 5.59 -9.90
C PHE A 81 -4.17 6.01 -10.57
N ASP A 82 -4.65 5.16 -11.48
CA ASP A 82 -5.92 5.37 -12.14
C ASP A 82 -7.12 5.40 -11.17
N ARG A 83 -8.26 5.87 -11.64
CA ARG A 83 -9.47 6.07 -10.83
C ARG A 83 -10.06 4.78 -10.26
N THR A 84 -9.72 3.63 -10.80
CA THR A 84 -10.19 2.33 -10.31
C THR A 84 -9.39 1.84 -9.11
N SER A 85 -8.20 2.41 -8.90
CA SER A 85 -7.32 2.06 -7.81
C SER A 85 -7.77 2.70 -6.48
N SER A 86 -7.66 1.93 -5.41
CA SER A 86 -7.83 2.47 -4.04
C SER A 86 -6.78 3.52 -3.67
N TYR A 87 -5.65 3.54 -4.35
CA TYR A 87 -4.61 4.57 -4.17
C TYR A 87 -5.01 5.92 -4.78
N HIS A 88 -5.74 5.92 -5.90
CA HIS A 88 -6.25 7.16 -6.49
C HIS A 88 -7.04 7.97 -5.47
N ARG A 89 -8.01 7.34 -4.79
CA ARG A 89 -8.81 8.04 -3.78
C ARG A 89 -7.95 8.59 -2.64
N LEU A 90 -7.01 7.78 -2.14
CA LEU A 90 -6.14 8.16 -1.03
C LEU A 90 -5.24 9.35 -1.38
N THR A 91 -4.65 9.34 -2.57
CA THR A 91 -3.80 10.45 -3.05
C THR A 91 -4.63 11.69 -3.41
N SER A 92 -5.84 11.53 -3.98
CA SER A 92 -6.74 12.67 -4.25
C SER A 92 -7.18 13.36 -2.97
N GLU A 93 -7.62 12.59 -1.96
CA GLU A 93 -7.97 13.13 -0.63
C GLU A 93 -6.78 13.88 0.00
N PHE A 94 -5.57 13.36 -0.15
CA PHE A 94 -4.37 14.04 0.32
C PHE A 94 -4.14 15.37 -0.41
N PHE A 95 -4.18 15.40 -1.74
CA PHE A 95 -3.99 16.64 -2.51
C PHE A 95 -5.08 17.68 -2.22
N GLU A 96 -6.33 17.26 -2.02
CA GLU A 96 -7.41 18.14 -1.58
C GLU A 96 -7.13 18.74 -0.20
N GLN A 97 -6.68 17.95 0.76
CA GLN A 97 -6.36 18.41 2.12
C GLN A 97 -5.24 19.45 2.15
N VAL A 98 -4.23 19.29 1.30
CA VAL A 98 -3.09 20.23 1.23
C VAL A 98 -3.34 21.37 0.24
N GLY A 99 -4.51 21.41 -0.39
CA GLY A 99 -4.88 22.46 -1.34
C GLY A 99 -4.04 22.46 -2.64
N ALA A 100 -3.42 21.34 -2.98
CA ALA A 100 -2.60 21.19 -4.18
C ALA A 100 -3.42 20.54 -5.31
N VAL A 101 -3.35 21.14 -6.50
CA VAL A 101 -3.98 20.57 -7.72
C VAL A 101 -2.87 20.19 -8.69
N PRO A 102 -2.54 18.88 -8.81
CA PRO A 102 -1.52 18.42 -9.75
C PRO A 102 -1.84 18.81 -11.19
N ARG A 103 -0.86 19.42 -11.90
CA ARG A 103 -1.02 19.87 -13.28
C ARG A 103 -0.48 18.87 -14.29
N GLY A 104 0.60 18.18 -13.93
CA GLY A 104 1.20 17.13 -14.76
C GLY A 104 0.97 15.77 -14.12
N VAL A 105 0.13 14.93 -14.73
CA VAL A 105 -0.20 13.61 -14.17
C VAL A 105 -0.01 12.55 -15.26
N MET A 106 0.71 11.48 -14.91
CA MET A 106 0.71 10.20 -15.62
C MET A 106 -0.06 9.18 -14.79
N GLU A 107 -1.07 8.54 -15.36
CA GLU A 107 -1.91 7.57 -14.67
C GLU A 107 -1.49 6.15 -15.01
N LEU A 108 -1.36 5.30 -13.98
CA LEU A 108 -0.97 3.89 -14.08
C LEU A 108 -1.86 3.03 -13.17
N ASP A 109 -1.92 1.74 -13.47
CA ASP A 109 -2.61 0.73 -12.64
C ASP A 109 -1.64 -0.19 -11.87
N ASN A 110 -0.34 -0.02 -12.08
CA ASN A 110 0.70 -0.94 -11.60
C ASN A 110 1.81 -0.24 -10.81
N ILE A 111 2.03 -0.68 -9.57
CA ILE A 111 3.05 -0.12 -8.66
C ILE A 111 4.48 -0.36 -9.21
N ASP A 112 4.75 -1.53 -9.78
CA ASP A 112 6.11 -1.83 -10.27
C ASP A 112 6.45 -0.98 -11.50
N ALA A 113 5.46 -0.69 -12.36
CA ALA A 113 5.62 0.27 -13.44
C ALA A 113 5.89 1.69 -12.90
N ALA A 114 5.12 2.13 -11.88
CA ALA A 114 5.32 3.43 -11.25
C ALA A 114 6.73 3.55 -10.66
N LYS A 115 7.22 2.54 -9.92
CA LYS A 115 8.60 2.51 -9.40
C LYS A 115 9.63 2.70 -10.51
N LYS A 116 9.49 1.93 -11.61
CA LYS A 116 10.43 2.03 -12.75
C LYS A 116 10.40 3.39 -13.43
N MET A 117 9.25 4.01 -13.54
CA MET A 117 9.15 5.35 -14.12
C MET A 117 9.83 6.39 -13.23
N VAL A 118 9.68 6.29 -11.90
CA VAL A 118 10.39 7.18 -10.95
C VAL A 118 11.89 6.94 -11.02
N GLU A 119 12.37 5.69 -11.05
CA GLU A 119 13.79 5.35 -11.23
C GLU A 119 14.40 5.92 -12.52
N GLN A 120 13.58 6.17 -13.54
CA GLN A 120 14.02 6.76 -14.82
C GLN A 120 13.83 8.29 -14.86
N GLY A 121 13.51 8.93 -13.75
CA GLY A 121 13.33 10.38 -13.67
C GLY A 121 12.11 10.93 -14.42
N LEU A 122 11.12 10.08 -14.77
CA LEU A 122 9.94 10.49 -15.53
C LEU A 122 8.91 11.25 -14.68
N GLY A 123 9.09 11.29 -13.38
CA GLY A 123 8.23 11.99 -12.44
C GLY A 123 8.45 11.53 -11.01
N VAL A 124 7.61 11.99 -10.10
CA VAL A 124 7.62 11.62 -8.68
C VAL A 124 6.31 10.89 -8.33
N ALA A 125 6.32 10.04 -7.30
CA ALA A 125 5.15 9.27 -6.93
C ALA A 125 4.96 9.18 -5.41
N LEU A 126 3.70 9.06 -4.96
CA LEU A 126 3.35 8.66 -3.60
C LEU A 126 3.09 7.14 -3.62
N LEU A 127 4.03 6.36 -3.12
CA LEU A 127 3.99 4.90 -3.13
C LEU A 127 4.00 4.31 -1.71
N PRO A 128 3.40 3.11 -1.49
CA PRO A 128 3.48 2.43 -0.21
C PRO A 128 4.93 2.19 0.19
N HIS A 129 5.29 2.50 1.43
CA HIS A 129 6.65 2.25 1.92
C HIS A 129 7.05 0.79 1.76
N THR A 130 6.12 -0.14 2.07
CA THR A 130 6.37 -1.59 1.90
C THR A 130 6.68 -1.99 0.46
N ALA A 131 6.21 -1.25 -0.53
CA ALA A 131 6.45 -1.55 -1.95
C ALA A 131 7.78 -1.02 -2.47
N VAL A 132 8.36 0.00 -1.81
CA VAL A 132 9.58 0.69 -2.25
C VAL A 132 10.78 0.48 -1.32
N ALA A 133 10.61 -0.28 -0.22
CA ALA A 133 11.64 -0.46 0.80
C ALA A 133 12.97 -0.98 0.21
N ALA A 134 12.91 -1.94 -0.71
CA ALA A 134 14.10 -2.49 -1.36
C ALA A 134 14.81 -1.45 -2.24
N GLU A 135 14.05 -0.69 -3.02
CA GLU A 135 14.60 0.37 -3.88
C GLU A 135 15.22 1.52 -3.06
N LEU A 136 14.65 1.82 -1.89
CA LEU A 136 15.21 2.81 -0.95
C LEU A 136 16.53 2.32 -0.34
N GLU A 137 16.57 1.06 0.13
CA GLU A 137 17.79 0.44 0.65
C GLU A 137 18.90 0.37 -0.41
N GLU A 138 18.56 0.03 -1.64
CA GLU A 138 19.46 -0.06 -2.79
C GLU A 138 19.81 1.33 -3.39
N LYS A 139 19.22 2.40 -2.86
CA LYS A 139 19.39 3.80 -3.32
C LYS A 139 19.02 3.99 -4.81
N ARG A 140 18.11 3.17 -5.34
CA ARG A 140 17.53 3.36 -6.67
C ARG A 140 16.38 4.36 -6.66
N LEU A 141 15.77 4.56 -5.49
CA LEU A 141 14.81 5.60 -5.19
C LEU A 141 15.26 6.39 -3.96
N HIS A 142 14.81 7.63 -3.85
CA HIS A 142 15.00 8.48 -2.69
C HIS A 142 13.66 8.91 -2.11
N ALA A 143 13.49 8.78 -0.77
CA ALA A 143 12.28 9.24 -0.10
C ALA A 143 12.43 10.70 0.30
N VAL A 144 11.40 11.51 0.01
CA VAL A 144 11.33 12.92 0.35
C VAL A 144 10.25 13.13 1.41
N THR A 145 10.58 13.82 2.49
CA THR A 145 9.65 14.14 3.57
C THR A 145 8.66 15.21 3.12
N LEU A 146 7.37 15.01 3.41
CA LEU A 146 6.33 16.03 3.23
C LEU A 146 6.32 16.93 4.48
N THR A 147 6.51 18.24 4.31
CA THR A 147 6.43 19.20 5.42
C THR A 147 4.98 19.59 5.69
N ASP A 148 4.65 19.86 6.96
CA ASP A 148 3.36 20.41 7.38
C ASP A 148 2.11 19.63 6.96
N ALA A 149 2.28 18.38 6.51
CA ALA A 149 1.18 17.47 6.16
C ALA A 149 1.51 16.03 6.59
N PRO A 150 0.58 15.33 7.23
CA PRO A 150 0.78 13.92 7.53
C PRO A 150 0.80 13.11 6.23
N ALA A 151 1.74 12.19 6.12
CA ALA A 151 1.78 11.27 4.99
C ALA A 151 0.48 10.45 4.92
N PRO A 152 -0.10 10.22 3.73
CA PRO A 152 -1.29 9.40 3.57
C PRO A 152 -1.04 7.99 4.09
N LYS A 153 -2.00 7.42 4.83
CA LYS A 153 -1.89 6.07 5.40
C LYS A 153 -2.98 5.16 4.92
N ARG A 154 -2.64 3.91 4.71
CA ARG A 154 -3.54 2.87 4.25
C ARG A 154 -3.60 1.73 5.25
N ARG A 155 -4.78 1.49 5.81
CA ARG A 155 -5.00 0.33 6.69
C ARG A 155 -5.16 -0.92 5.86
N ILE A 156 -4.31 -1.90 6.13
CA ILE A 156 -4.41 -3.25 5.58
C ILE A 156 -5.05 -4.16 6.61
N VAL A 157 -6.02 -4.91 6.16
CA VAL A 157 -6.83 -5.82 6.99
C VAL A 157 -6.85 -7.21 6.41
N VAL A 158 -7.19 -8.17 7.26
CA VAL A 158 -7.57 -9.52 6.87
C VAL A 158 -9.09 -9.59 6.84
N TYR A 159 -9.68 -9.94 5.69
CA TYR A 159 -11.10 -10.20 5.54
C TYR A 159 -11.42 -11.65 5.84
N ARG A 160 -12.48 -11.88 6.61
CA ARG A 160 -13.06 -13.18 6.86
C ARG A 160 -14.59 -13.05 6.94
N ARG A 161 -15.34 -14.02 6.43
CA ARG A 161 -16.80 -14.05 6.64
C ARG A 161 -17.14 -14.28 8.10
N ARG A 162 -18.09 -13.49 8.62
CA ARG A 162 -18.58 -13.62 10.02
C ARG A 162 -19.28 -14.94 10.27
N GLU A 163 -20.05 -15.42 9.29
CA GLU A 163 -20.86 -16.64 9.38
C GLU A 163 -20.08 -17.93 9.05
N ALA A 164 -18.80 -17.84 8.73
CA ALA A 164 -17.98 -19.01 8.35
C ALA A 164 -17.72 -19.98 9.51
N GLY A 165 -18.25 -19.72 10.71
CA GLY A 165 -18.00 -20.55 11.88
C GLY A 165 -16.54 -20.50 12.38
N PRO A 166 -16.14 -21.39 13.27
CA PRO A 166 -14.76 -21.43 13.74
C PRO A 166 -13.83 -21.86 12.60
N PRO A 167 -12.63 -21.24 12.49
CA PRO A 167 -11.69 -21.57 11.43
C PRO A 167 -11.22 -23.03 11.55
N SER A 168 -11.01 -23.70 10.40
CA SER A 168 -10.33 -24.99 10.38
C SER A 168 -8.93 -24.88 10.97
N GLY A 169 -8.33 -25.99 11.41
CA GLY A 169 -6.97 -25.98 11.98
C GLY A 169 -5.93 -25.34 11.04
N ALA A 170 -6.03 -25.58 9.74
CA ALA A 170 -5.15 -24.97 8.74
C ALA A 170 -5.36 -23.46 8.61
N LEU A 171 -6.62 -23.01 8.60
CA LEU A 171 -6.96 -21.59 8.55
C LEU A 171 -6.53 -20.88 9.85
N GLN A 172 -6.74 -21.50 11.01
CA GLN A 172 -6.30 -20.95 12.29
C GLN A 172 -4.77 -20.79 12.33
N ALA A 173 -4.03 -21.81 11.87
CA ALA A 173 -2.57 -21.73 11.78
C ALA A 173 -2.10 -20.61 10.84
N PHE A 174 -2.81 -20.38 9.73
CA PHE A 174 -2.52 -19.28 8.82
C PHE A 174 -2.81 -17.92 9.49
N MET A 175 -3.93 -17.76 10.17
CA MET A 175 -4.27 -16.55 10.91
C MET A 175 -3.26 -16.23 12.02
N ASN A 176 -2.80 -17.26 12.75
CA ASN A 176 -1.75 -17.10 13.75
C ASN A 176 -0.44 -16.62 13.12
N CYS A 177 -0.05 -17.20 11.98
CA CYS A 177 1.13 -16.76 11.24
C CYS A 177 1.05 -15.30 10.81
N LEU A 178 -0.13 -14.82 10.34
CA LEU A 178 -0.36 -13.41 10.02
C LEU A 178 -0.24 -12.52 11.27
N SER A 179 -0.81 -12.98 12.40
CA SER A 179 -0.72 -12.25 13.67
C SER A 179 0.72 -12.11 14.15
N ASP A 180 1.51 -13.19 14.05
CA ASP A 180 2.95 -13.18 14.42
C ASP A 180 3.79 -12.27 13.53
N LEU A 181 3.40 -12.13 12.26
CA LEU A 181 4.07 -11.24 11.31
C LEU A 181 3.69 -9.76 11.49
N ARG A 182 2.56 -9.47 12.14
CA ARG A 182 2.04 -8.11 12.29
C ARG A 182 3.06 -7.09 12.82
N PRO A 183 3.85 -7.37 13.89
CA PRO A 183 4.83 -6.40 14.39
C PRO A 183 5.94 -6.10 13.38
N LYS A 184 6.33 -7.09 12.57
CA LYS A 184 7.30 -6.90 11.49
C LYS A 184 6.70 -6.06 10.36
N LEU A 185 5.52 -6.43 9.86
CA LEU A 185 4.81 -5.70 8.80
C LEU A 185 4.59 -4.23 9.19
N GLN A 186 4.24 -3.97 10.46
CA GLN A 186 4.02 -2.62 10.96
C GLN A 186 5.32 -1.79 10.97
N ARG A 187 6.48 -2.39 11.31
CA ARG A 187 7.78 -1.70 11.22
C ARG A 187 8.18 -1.42 9.78
N ASP A 188 8.01 -2.42 8.91
CA ASP A 188 8.39 -2.32 7.50
C ASP A 188 7.48 -1.34 6.71
N ALA A 189 6.33 -0.98 7.28
CA ALA A 189 5.33 -0.10 6.66
C ALA A 189 5.52 1.41 6.94
N HIS A 190 6.52 1.77 7.73
CA HIS A 190 6.81 3.16 8.06
C HIS A 190 8.24 3.54 7.68
N LEU A 191 8.38 4.76 7.16
CA LEU A 191 9.69 5.35 7.00
C LEU A 191 10.32 5.52 8.39
N ALA A 192 11.53 5.01 8.59
CA ALA A 192 12.24 5.27 9.83
C ALA A 192 12.45 6.79 9.95
N THR A 193 11.80 7.41 10.93
CA THR A 193 12.09 8.80 11.30
C THR A 193 13.52 8.85 11.75
N ALA A 194 14.38 9.47 10.96
CA ALA A 194 15.76 9.76 11.30
C ALA A 194 15.86 10.87 12.36
#